data_c8a9203b4d748803b8f3f6ab31067bc5
#
_entry.id   c8a9203b4d748803b8f3f6ab31067bc5
#
_cell.length_a   1.000
_cell.length_b   1.000
_cell.length_c   1.000
_cell.angle_alpha   90.00
_cell.angle_beta   90.00
_cell.angle_gamma   90.00
#
_symmetry.space_group_name_H-M   'P 1'
#
loop_
_entity.id
_entity.type
_entity.pdbx_description
1 polymer ?
#
loop_
_entity_poly.entity_id
_entity_poly.type
_entity_poly.pdbx_seq_one_letter_code
_entity_poly.pdbx_strand_id
1 'polypeptide(L)'
;GQRFDPGTKGGPPFVNNYHINMVMVNDDGVYFSGLNTGALLALSSSMDVSEYCSLPRGCHNARPHLGGVLFNDTRSDVLRYVARDGQGAIIPVPTFPPESLEYRGVDDSNIARQGFGRGLCMITDQVVAIGSSPSTISIMDLESQRRLTGVNLTLDIRNAIHGLECWPERWS
;
A
#
# COMPACT_ATOMS: atom_id res chain seq x y z
N GLY A 1 -6.57 -11.26 -23.24
CA GLY A 1 -5.30 -10.53 -23.06
C GLY A 1 -4.23 -11.07 -24.01
N GLN A 2 -3.26 -10.23 -24.36
CA GLN A 2 -2.12 -10.64 -25.19
C GLN A 2 -1.14 -11.43 -24.33
N ARG A 3 -0.72 -12.60 -24.79
CA ARG A 3 0.32 -13.40 -24.14
C ARG A 3 1.67 -13.10 -24.81
N PHE A 4 2.70 -13.01 -23.99
CA PHE A 4 4.08 -12.81 -24.43
C PHE A 4 4.93 -14.03 -24.09
N ASP A 5 5.78 -14.44 -25.00
CA ASP A 5 6.72 -15.54 -24.77
C ASP A 5 7.94 -15.00 -24.01
N PRO A 6 8.21 -15.44 -22.77
CA PRO A 6 9.36 -14.99 -21.99
C PRO A 6 10.70 -15.41 -22.60
N GLY A 7 10.73 -16.39 -23.52
CA GLY A 7 11.93 -16.84 -24.24
C GLY A 7 12.33 -15.93 -25.40
N THR A 8 11.53 -14.94 -25.76
CA THR A 8 11.81 -14.01 -26.86
C THR A 8 12.21 -12.63 -26.34
N LYS A 9 12.96 -11.88 -27.16
CA LYS A 9 13.31 -10.48 -26.86
C LYS A 9 12.15 -9.49 -27.05
N GLY A 10 11.02 -9.95 -27.57
CA GLY A 10 9.82 -9.16 -27.81
C GLY A 10 8.88 -9.22 -26.60
N GLY A 11 9.05 -8.32 -25.63
CA GLY A 11 8.12 -8.12 -24.54
C GLY A 11 6.97 -7.19 -24.92
N PRO A 12 6.00 -6.99 -23.98
CA PRO A 12 4.99 -5.96 -24.18
C PRO A 12 5.65 -4.58 -24.31
N PRO A 13 5.03 -3.64 -25.04
CA PRO A 13 5.52 -2.28 -25.06
C PRO A 13 5.60 -1.74 -23.62
N PHE A 14 6.63 -0.98 -23.32
CA PHE A 14 6.80 -0.37 -22.02
C PHE A 14 5.72 0.70 -21.82
N VAL A 15 4.66 0.32 -21.12
CA VAL A 15 3.55 1.21 -20.73
C VAL A 15 3.26 1.01 -19.26
N ASN A 16 3.17 2.09 -18.51
CA ASN A 16 2.87 2.07 -17.07
C ASN A 16 1.38 2.38 -16.81
N ASN A 17 0.49 1.76 -17.58
CA ASN A 17 -0.94 2.06 -17.54
C ASN A 17 -1.59 1.71 -16.19
N TYR A 18 -1.19 0.62 -15.57
CA TYR A 18 -1.79 0.11 -14.33
C TYR A 18 -0.96 0.41 -13.09
N HIS A 19 0.37 0.52 -13.24
CA HIS A 19 1.31 0.73 -12.14
C HIS A 19 1.02 -0.22 -10.97
N ILE A 20 1.10 -1.52 -11.24
CA ILE A 20 0.89 -2.55 -10.21
C ILE A 20 1.93 -2.34 -9.11
N ASN A 21 1.46 -2.23 -7.89
CA ASN A 21 2.28 -1.94 -6.71
C ASN A 21 2.06 -2.94 -5.57
N MET A 22 1.15 -3.90 -5.74
CA MET A 22 0.89 -4.96 -4.79
C MET A 22 0.44 -6.22 -5.50
N VAL A 23 1.00 -7.35 -5.07
CA VAL A 23 0.49 -8.70 -5.33
C VAL A 23 0.48 -9.44 -4.00
N MET A 24 -0.62 -10.06 -3.66
CA MET A 24 -0.79 -10.85 -2.45
C MET A 24 -1.35 -12.22 -2.81
N VAL A 25 -0.84 -13.25 -2.14
CA VAL A 25 -1.33 -14.62 -2.23
C VAL A 25 -1.70 -15.09 -0.83
N ASN A 26 -2.89 -15.63 -0.68
CA ASN A 26 -3.35 -16.29 0.54
C ASN A 26 -4.20 -17.50 0.16
N ASP A 27 -4.80 -18.17 1.16
CA ASP A 27 -5.63 -19.36 0.96
C ASP A 27 -6.88 -19.09 0.12
N ASP A 28 -7.37 -17.83 0.09
CA ASP A 28 -8.56 -17.44 -0.67
C ASP A 28 -8.23 -17.13 -2.14
N GLY A 29 -6.97 -16.91 -2.50
CA GLY A 29 -6.58 -16.62 -3.88
C GLY A 29 -5.41 -15.65 -4.05
N VAL A 30 -5.30 -15.14 -5.27
CA VAL A 30 -4.29 -14.15 -5.66
C VAL A 30 -4.99 -12.82 -5.92
N TYR A 31 -4.49 -11.78 -5.27
CA TYR A 31 -5.02 -10.42 -5.38
C TYR A 31 -3.92 -9.47 -5.83
N PHE A 32 -4.30 -8.45 -6.58
CA PHE A 32 -3.35 -7.42 -6.99
C PHE A 32 -4.02 -6.07 -7.20
N SER A 33 -3.28 -5.03 -6.97
CA SER A 33 -3.72 -3.65 -7.16
C SER A 33 -2.61 -2.78 -7.74
N GLY A 34 -2.97 -1.63 -8.24
CA GLY A 34 -2.03 -0.65 -8.75
C GLY A 34 -2.59 0.77 -8.64
N LEU A 35 -1.71 1.73 -8.83
CA LEU A 35 -2.03 3.16 -8.73
C LEU A 35 -3.22 3.56 -9.61
N ASN A 36 -3.34 2.92 -10.77
CA ASN A 36 -4.30 3.26 -11.81
C ASN A 36 -5.33 2.15 -12.09
N THR A 37 -5.32 1.05 -11.34
CA THR A 37 -6.29 -0.04 -11.55
C THR A 37 -7.73 0.39 -11.23
N GLY A 38 -7.90 1.32 -10.28
CA GLY A 38 -9.21 1.72 -9.78
C GLY A 38 -9.95 0.60 -9.03
N ALA A 39 -9.27 -0.52 -8.79
CA ALA A 39 -9.84 -1.70 -8.14
C ALA A 39 -8.75 -2.56 -7.48
N LEU A 40 -9.14 -3.32 -6.47
CA LEU A 40 -8.47 -4.54 -6.06
C LEU A 40 -8.98 -5.65 -6.99
N LEU A 41 -8.07 -6.32 -7.66
CA LEU A 41 -8.36 -7.37 -8.62
C LEU A 41 -8.05 -8.74 -8.01
N ALA A 42 -8.83 -9.74 -8.39
CA ALA A 42 -8.63 -11.13 -8.03
C ALA A 42 -8.32 -11.96 -9.28
N LEU A 43 -7.40 -12.92 -9.13
CA LEU A 43 -7.05 -13.89 -10.16
C LEU A 43 -7.59 -15.26 -9.76
N SER A 44 -8.41 -15.86 -10.61
CA SER A 44 -8.94 -17.19 -10.41
C SER A 44 -7.92 -18.28 -10.76
N SER A 45 -8.19 -19.53 -10.38
CA SER A 45 -7.41 -20.68 -10.80
C SER A 45 -7.43 -20.94 -12.30
N SER A 46 -8.46 -20.46 -13.02
CA SER A 46 -8.53 -20.48 -14.48
C SER A 46 -7.77 -19.32 -15.14
N MET A 47 -7.05 -18.51 -14.36
CA MET A 47 -6.31 -17.33 -14.82
C MET A 47 -7.22 -16.20 -15.33
N ASP A 48 -8.47 -16.17 -14.90
CA ASP A 48 -9.37 -15.06 -15.19
C ASP A 48 -9.23 -13.97 -14.15
N VAL A 49 -9.17 -12.73 -14.61
CA VAL A 49 -9.10 -11.54 -13.75
C VAL A 49 -10.49 -10.96 -13.57
N SER A 50 -10.87 -10.74 -12.31
CA SER A 50 -12.12 -10.08 -11.94
C SER A 50 -11.89 -8.96 -10.92
N GLU A 51 -12.82 -8.03 -10.85
CA GLU A 51 -12.83 -7.02 -9.80
C GLU A 51 -13.30 -7.66 -8.49
N TYR A 52 -12.47 -7.55 -7.44
CA TYR A 52 -12.84 -7.92 -6.07
C TYR A 52 -13.63 -6.78 -5.41
N CYS A 53 -13.15 -5.56 -5.53
CA CYS A 53 -13.85 -4.34 -5.13
C CYS A 53 -13.25 -3.10 -5.81
N SER A 54 -14.05 -2.05 -5.96
CA SER A 54 -13.59 -0.74 -6.43
C SER A 54 -12.69 -0.06 -5.40
N LEU A 55 -11.68 0.66 -5.90
CA LEU A 55 -10.75 1.47 -5.11
C LEU A 55 -10.60 2.86 -5.72
N PRO A 56 -10.33 3.89 -4.91
CA PRO A 56 -9.91 5.16 -5.46
C PRO A 56 -8.56 5.01 -6.19
N ARG A 57 -8.34 5.82 -7.22
CA ARG A 57 -7.03 5.88 -7.88
C ARG A 57 -5.99 6.49 -6.95
N GLY A 58 -4.78 5.99 -7.02
CA GLY A 58 -3.69 6.46 -6.18
C GLY A 58 -3.48 5.64 -4.92
N CYS A 59 -4.11 4.45 -4.83
CA CYS A 59 -3.91 3.53 -3.72
C CYS A 59 -2.61 2.74 -3.85
N HIS A 60 -2.05 2.38 -2.70
CA HIS A 60 -0.95 1.43 -2.59
C HIS A 60 -1.31 0.29 -1.63
N ASN A 61 -0.80 -0.90 -1.96
CA ASN A 61 -0.86 -2.08 -1.11
C ASN A 61 -2.28 -2.45 -0.63
N ALA A 62 -3.28 -2.35 -1.51
CA ALA A 62 -4.64 -2.75 -1.19
C ALA A 62 -4.75 -4.28 -1.05
N ARG A 63 -5.39 -4.74 0.01
CA ARG A 63 -5.55 -6.18 0.30
C ARG A 63 -6.89 -6.50 0.94
N PRO A 64 -7.45 -7.70 0.72
CA PRO A 64 -8.58 -8.19 1.50
C PRO A 64 -8.23 -8.22 2.99
N HIS A 65 -9.17 -7.83 3.84
CA HIS A 65 -8.99 -7.85 5.28
C HIS A 65 -10.35 -7.90 5.98
N LEU A 66 -10.57 -8.89 6.88
CA LEU A 66 -11.78 -9.05 7.71
C LEU A 66 -13.11 -8.82 6.96
N GLY A 67 -13.24 -9.39 5.76
CA GLY A 67 -14.41 -9.24 4.92
C GLY A 67 -14.54 -7.88 4.21
N GLY A 68 -13.56 -7.00 4.37
CA GLY A 68 -13.43 -5.71 3.71
C GLY A 68 -12.12 -5.58 2.95
N VAL A 69 -11.65 -4.35 2.81
CA VAL A 69 -10.39 -4.01 2.14
C VAL A 69 -9.61 -2.98 2.95
N LEU A 70 -8.33 -3.26 3.13
CA LEU A 70 -7.37 -2.36 3.76
C LEU A 70 -6.39 -1.84 2.71
N PHE A 71 -6.10 -0.53 2.70
CA PHE A 71 -5.20 0.08 1.73
C PHE A 71 -4.65 1.43 2.19
N ASN A 72 -3.48 1.79 1.67
CA ASN A 72 -2.99 3.17 1.75
C ASN A 72 -3.67 4.01 0.66
N ASP A 73 -4.50 4.97 1.06
CA ASP A 73 -4.99 6.03 0.18
C ASP A 73 -3.92 7.13 0.13
N THR A 74 -2.96 6.93 -0.76
CA THR A 74 -1.74 7.75 -0.82
C THR A 74 -2.02 9.19 -1.27
N ARG A 75 -3.12 9.43 -1.97
CA ARG A 75 -3.53 10.78 -2.36
C ARG A 75 -4.08 11.58 -1.20
N SER A 76 -4.76 10.91 -0.28
CA SER A 76 -5.38 11.51 0.90
C SER A 76 -4.50 11.44 2.15
N ASP A 77 -3.31 10.81 2.06
CA ASP A 77 -2.37 10.59 3.17
C ASP A 77 -3.02 9.88 4.37
N VAL A 78 -3.81 8.85 4.08
CA VAL A 78 -4.47 8.05 5.11
C VAL A 78 -4.35 6.55 4.84
N LEU A 79 -4.32 5.77 5.91
CA LEU A 79 -4.66 4.36 5.88
C LEU A 79 -6.19 4.24 5.93
N ARG A 80 -6.77 3.43 5.04
CA ARG A 80 -8.21 3.14 5.04
C ARG A 80 -8.47 1.65 5.21
N TYR A 81 -9.44 1.34 6.04
CA TYR A 81 -10.16 0.09 6.03
C TYR A 81 -11.62 0.37 5.66
N VAL A 82 -12.16 -0.40 4.73
CA VAL A 82 -13.56 -0.31 4.30
C VAL A 82 -14.18 -1.69 4.36
N ALA A 83 -15.14 -1.89 5.25
CA ALA A 83 -15.94 -3.10 5.34
C ALA A 83 -17.06 -3.12 4.30
N ARG A 84 -17.63 -4.30 4.04
CA ARG A 84 -18.72 -4.46 3.05
C ARG A 84 -20.00 -3.69 3.39
N ASP A 85 -20.24 -3.44 4.66
CA ASP A 85 -21.38 -2.62 5.15
C ASP A 85 -21.11 -1.11 5.06
N GLY A 86 -19.95 -0.71 4.53
CA GLY A 86 -19.54 0.67 4.41
C GLY A 86 -18.92 1.28 5.68
N GLN A 87 -18.90 0.55 6.79
CA GLN A 87 -18.15 0.96 7.97
C GLN A 87 -16.64 0.82 7.72
N GLY A 88 -15.83 1.51 8.51
CA GLY A 88 -14.39 1.42 8.33
C GLY A 88 -13.59 2.33 9.24
N ALA A 89 -12.28 2.33 9.02
CA ALA A 89 -11.33 3.18 9.71
C ALA A 89 -10.63 4.11 8.71
N ILE A 90 -10.36 5.34 9.15
CA ILE A 90 -9.56 6.32 8.42
C ILE A 90 -8.52 6.86 9.39
N ILE A 91 -7.27 6.47 9.19
CA ILE A 91 -6.18 6.84 10.10
C ILE A 91 -5.16 7.70 9.33
N PRO A 92 -4.92 8.95 9.74
CA PRO A 92 -3.94 9.80 9.10
C PRO A 92 -2.53 9.20 9.13
N VAL A 93 -1.81 9.30 8.02
CA VAL A 93 -0.37 9.00 7.97
C VAL A 93 0.37 10.08 8.76
N PRO A 94 1.28 9.73 9.67
CA PRO A 94 2.00 10.71 10.46
C PRO A 94 2.86 11.64 9.60
N THR A 95 2.92 12.90 10.00
CA THR A 95 3.78 13.92 9.40
C THR A 95 4.69 14.55 10.46
N PHE A 96 5.74 15.20 10.01
CA PHE A 96 6.74 15.87 10.85
C PHE A 96 6.66 17.39 10.66
N PRO A 97 7.11 18.17 11.66
CA PRO A 97 7.24 19.63 11.49
C PRO A 97 8.11 19.93 10.27
N PRO A 98 7.70 20.88 9.40
CA PRO A 98 8.44 21.20 8.17
C PRO A 98 9.92 21.56 8.41
N GLU A 99 10.21 22.19 9.53
CA GLU A 99 11.57 22.59 9.92
C GLU A 99 12.50 21.41 10.24
N SER A 100 11.94 20.26 10.58
CA SER A 100 12.72 19.04 10.87
C SER A 100 13.07 18.25 9.61
N LEU A 101 12.40 18.56 8.47
CA LEU A 101 12.59 17.80 7.24
C LEU A 101 13.86 18.20 6.50
N GLU A 102 14.54 17.20 5.96
CA GLU A 102 15.61 17.39 4.99
C GLU A 102 15.02 17.60 3.57
N TYR A 103 15.73 18.35 2.73
CA TYR A 103 15.34 18.64 1.33
C TYR A 103 13.97 19.31 1.18
N ARG A 104 13.66 20.26 2.05
CA ARG A 104 12.39 21.04 2.04
C ARG A 104 12.10 21.79 0.75
N GLY A 105 13.13 22.09 -0.06
CA GLY A 105 12.99 22.79 -1.34
C GLY A 105 12.59 21.91 -2.52
N VAL A 106 12.46 20.60 -2.31
CA VAL A 106 11.97 19.68 -3.32
C VAL A 106 10.47 19.57 -3.15
N ASP A 107 9.73 20.43 -3.83
CA ASP A 107 8.27 20.30 -3.95
C ASP A 107 7.94 19.43 -5.15
N ASP A 108 8.12 18.14 -4.99
CA ASP A 108 7.55 17.17 -5.89
C ASP A 108 6.40 16.44 -5.19
N SER A 109 5.26 17.08 -5.21
CA SER A 109 4.02 16.58 -4.61
C SER A 109 3.59 15.20 -5.14
N ASN A 110 4.17 14.76 -6.24
CA ASN A 110 3.89 13.45 -6.85
C ASN A 110 4.89 12.37 -6.44
N ILE A 111 6.14 12.74 -6.15
CA ILE A 111 7.24 11.77 -5.94
C ILE A 111 7.89 11.94 -4.56
N ALA A 112 8.09 13.16 -4.09
CA ALA A 112 8.81 13.47 -2.87
C ALA A 112 8.04 14.46 -1.99
N ARG A 113 7.19 13.94 -1.12
CA ARG A 113 6.52 14.70 -0.07
C ARG A 113 6.35 13.83 1.17
N GLN A 114 6.16 14.44 2.31
CA GLN A 114 5.81 13.68 3.50
C GLN A 114 4.38 13.16 3.46
N GLY A 115 4.05 12.23 4.33
CA GLY A 115 2.82 11.45 4.28
C GLY A 115 3.04 10.24 3.37
N PHE A 116 2.48 10.22 2.21
CA PHE A 116 2.77 9.29 1.13
C PHE A 116 2.86 7.83 1.60
N GLY A 117 1.78 7.32 2.23
CA GLY A 117 1.70 5.93 2.68
C GLY A 117 1.83 4.95 1.53
N ARG A 118 2.78 3.99 1.62
CA ARG A 118 3.05 2.98 0.58
C ARG A 118 3.20 1.59 1.13
N GLY A 119 4.07 1.37 2.13
CA GLY A 119 4.23 0.07 2.79
C GLY A 119 2.99 -0.31 3.60
N LEU A 120 2.63 -1.58 3.64
CA LEU A 120 1.54 -2.10 4.45
C LEU A 120 1.77 -3.57 4.78
N CYS A 121 1.74 -3.92 6.06
CA CYS A 121 1.86 -5.27 6.56
C CYS A 121 0.92 -5.50 7.74
N MET A 122 0.23 -6.64 7.76
CA MET A 122 -0.57 -7.06 8.90
C MET A 122 0.33 -7.65 9.98
N ILE A 123 0.16 -7.22 11.23
CA ILE A 123 0.80 -7.81 12.41
C ILE A 123 -0.20 -8.75 13.11
N THR A 124 -1.43 -8.29 13.25
CA THR A 124 -2.59 -9.06 13.71
C THR A 124 -3.82 -8.59 12.92
N ASP A 125 -4.98 -9.15 13.20
CA ASP A 125 -6.23 -8.71 12.58
C ASP A 125 -6.58 -7.24 12.88
N GLN A 126 -6.09 -6.68 13.98
CA GLN A 126 -6.38 -5.30 14.39
C GLN A 126 -5.16 -4.37 14.29
N VAL A 127 -3.95 -4.93 14.24
CA VAL A 127 -2.72 -4.13 14.26
C VAL A 127 -1.97 -4.25 12.96
N VAL A 128 -1.65 -3.13 12.36
CA VAL A 128 -0.96 -3.06 11.07
C VAL A 128 0.28 -2.17 11.14
N ALA A 129 1.30 -2.51 10.36
CA ALA A 129 2.43 -1.65 10.10
C ALA A 129 2.23 -0.93 8.77
N ILE A 130 2.43 0.38 8.74
CA ILE A 130 2.45 1.19 7.52
C ILE A 130 3.81 1.82 7.31
N GLY A 131 4.21 1.89 6.06
CA GLY A 131 5.41 2.60 5.62
C GLY A 131 5.07 3.88 4.90
N SER A 132 5.75 4.97 5.22
CA SER A 132 5.51 6.28 4.62
C SER A 132 6.79 7.06 4.36
N SER A 133 6.66 8.25 3.80
CA SER A 133 7.73 9.23 3.62
C SER A 133 7.62 10.35 4.70
N PRO A 134 8.75 10.84 5.25
CA PRO A 134 10.10 10.31 5.12
C PRO A 134 10.23 8.96 5.83
N SER A 135 11.01 8.06 5.36
CA SER A 135 11.20 6.65 5.77
C SER A 135 10.71 6.29 7.18
N THR A 136 9.40 6.29 7.36
CA THR A 136 8.74 6.08 8.65
C THR A 136 7.96 4.78 8.62
N ILE A 137 8.13 3.96 9.65
CA ILE A 137 7.29 2.81 9.93
C ILE A 137 6.40 3.17 11.11
N SER A 138 5.10 3.06 10.96
CA SER A 138 4.13 3.33 12.02
C SER A 138 3.27 2.10 12.28
N ILE A 139 3.06 1.77 13.54
CA ILE A 139 2.16 0.71 13.97
C ILE A 139 0.83 1.36 14.32
N MET A 140 -0.22 0.90 13.63
CA MET A 140 -1.57 1.44 13.74
C MET A 140 -2.51 0.38 14.32
N ASP A 141 -3.42 0.81 15.15
CA ASP A 141 -4.54 0.02 15.65
C ASP A 141 -5.81 0.44 14.90
N LEU A 142 -6.42 -0.51 14.19
CA LEU A 142 -7.61 -0.28 13.36
C LEU A 142 -8.86 -0.03 14.20
N GLU A 143 -8.98 -0.64 15.38
CA GLU A 143 -10.15 -0.49 16.25
C GLU A 143 -10.17 0.91 16.89
N SER A 144 -9.09 1.28 17.57
CA SER A 144 -8.99 2.62 18.18
C SER A 144 -8.70 3.73 17.18
N GLN A 145 -8.38 3.39 15.93
CA GLN A 145 -7.99 4.29 14.85
C GLN A 145 -6.81 5.20 15.23
N ARG A 146 -5.83 4.64 15.93
CA ARG A 146 -4.68 5.39 16.47
C ARG A 146 -3.35 4.77 16.08
N ARG A 147 -2.35 5.64 16.00
CA ARG A 147 -0.96 5.21 15.98
C ARG A 147 -0.54 4.78 17.38
N LEU A 148 -0.08 3.53 17.51
CA LEU A 148 0.44 2.98 18.76
C LEU A 148 1.91 3.39 19.00
N THR A 149 2.73 3.24 17.95
CA THR A 149 4.16 3.57 17.98
C THR A 149 4.70 3.72 16.56
N GLY A 150 5.97 3.98 16.43
CA GLY A 150 6.67 3.99 15.15
C GLY A 150 8.11 4.40 15.26
N VAL A 151 8.86 4.15 14.20
CA VAL A 151 10.26 4.53 14.04
C VAL A 151 10.41 5.31 12.75
N ASN A 152 11.21 6.37 12.80
CA ASN A 152 11.67 7.11 11.64
C ASN A 152 13.15 6.78 11.40
N LEU A 153 13.50 6.41 10.16
CA LEU A 153 14.87 6.06 9.78
C LEU A 153 15.64 7.25 9.21
N THR A 154 14.93 8.19 8.59
CA THR A 154 15.51 9.44 8.06
C THR A 154 14.42 10.49 7.90
N LEU A 155 14.79 11.76 7.96
CA LEU A 155 13.89 12.90 7.70
C LEU A 155 13.99 13.43 6.26
N ASP A 156 14.70 12.72 5.39
CA ASP A 156 14.76 13.03 3.96
C ASP A 156 13.44 12.62 3.27
N ILE A 157 12.68 13.62 2.82
CA ILE A 157 11.37 13.41 2.19
C ILE A 157 11.41 12.59 0.89
N ARG A 158 12.59 12.44 0.28
CA ARG A 158 12.77 11.64 -0.93
C ARG A 158 12.73 10.14 -0.66
N ASN A 159 12.91 9.74 0.59
CA ASN A 159 12.92 8.34 1.01
C ASN A 159 11.55 7.93 1.55
N ALA A 160 11.07 6.79 1.09
CA ALA A 160 9.81 6.21 1.55
C ALA A 160 9.96 4.70 1.78
N ILE A 161 9.23 4.19 2.74
CA ILE A 161 9.09 2.74 2.95
C ILE A 161 8.01 2.22 2.00
N HIS A 162 8.40 1.51 0.96
CA HIS A 162 7.49 1.01 -0.08
C HIS A 162 6.90 -0.35 0.24
N GLY A 163 7.66 -1.23 0.90
CA GLY A 163 7.23 -2.57 1.27
C GLY A 163 7.54 -2.85 2.74
N LEU A 164 6.68 -3.62 3.37
CA LEU A 164 6.82 -4.13 4.72
C LEU A 164 6.32 -5.57 4.74
N GLU A 165 6.98 -6.40 5.51
CA GLU A 165 6.55 -7.78 5.76
C GLU A 165 6.90 -8.18 7.19
N CYS A 166 6.01 -8.94 7.84
CA CYS A 166 6.29 -9.58 9.11
C CYS A 166 7.00 -10.91 8.85
N TRP A 167 8.20 -11.04 9.38
CA TRP A 167 8.90 -12.32 9.29
C TRP A 167 8.25 -13.33 10.22
N PRO A 168 7.78 -14.49 9.73
CA PRO A 168 7.00 -15.43 10.53
C PRO A 168 7.83 -16.24 11.53
N GLU A 169 9.14 -16.28 11.37
CA GLU A 169 10.03 -17.08 12.19
C GLU A 169 10.74 -16.23 13.24
N ARG A 170 10.81 -16.78 14.46
CA ARG A 170 11.71 -16.23 15.46
C ARG A 170 13.14 -16.61 15.07
N TRP A 171 14.00 -15.64 14.95
CA TRP A 171 15.43 -15.86 14.89
C TRP A 171 15.83 -16.55 16.20
N SER A 172 16.18 -17.83 16.12
CA SER A 172 16.68 -18.62 17.25
C SER A 172 18.18 -18.38 17.43
#